data_1952dbb19ed64874497539d674f45864
#
_entry.id   1952dbb19ed64874497539d674f45864
#
_cell.length_a   1.000
_cell.length_b   1.000
_cell.length_c   1.000
_cell.angle_alpha   90.00
_cell.angle_beta   90.00
_cell.angle_gamma   90.00
#
_symmetry.space_group_name_H-M   'P 1'
#
loop_
_entity.id
_entity.type
_entity.pdbx_description
1 polymer ?
#
loop_
_entity_poly.entity_id
_entity_poly.type
_entity_poly.pdbx_seq_one_letter_code
_entity_poly.pdbx_strand_id
1 'polypeptide(L)' 'MTKFILIIWVCSFAGSQPACLPPVEVPKQFNSWYDCSRGAHKETLILMSKMGFKYVNENKIAMNYSCRKAKDI' A
#
# COMPACT_ATOMS: atom_id res chain seq x y z
N MET A 1 1.09 20.73 -13.16
CA MET A 1 0.46 19.40 -13.26
C MET A 1 0.28 18.80 -11.88
N THR A 2 -0.86 18.17 -11.67
CA THR A 2 -1.12 17.53 -10.39
C THR A 2 -0.46 16.17 -10.36
N LYS A 3 0.30 15.92 -9.30
CA LYS A 3 0.89 14.60 -9.06
C LYS A 3 0.20 13.94 -7.89
N PHE A 4 0.25 12.64 -7.84
CA PHE A 4 -0.33 11.85 -6.75
C PHE A 4 0.75 11.03 -6.07
N ILE A 5 0.63 10.93 -4.75
CA ILE A 5 1.52 10.15 -3.90
C ILE A 5 0.76 8.92 -3.43
N LEU A 6 1.41 7.76 -3.49
CA LEU A 6 0.84 6.50 -3.04
C LEU A 6 1.34 6.18 -1.63
N ILE A 7 0.40 5.92 -0.74
CA ILE A 7 0.68 5.52 0.64
C ILE A 7 0.04 4.15 0.87
N ILE A 8 0.80 3.21 1.44
CA ILE A 8 0.34 1.83 1.68
C ILE A 8 0.41 1.51 3.15
N TRP A 9 -0.64 0.90 3.68
CA TRP A 9 -0.70 0.35 5.04
C TRP A 9 -0.72 -1.17 4.95
N VAL A 10 0.09 -1.83 5.76
CA VAL A 10 0.11 -3.29 5.89
C VAL A 10 -0.43 -3.63 7.25
N CYS A 11 -1.50 -4.42 7.29
CA CYS A 11 -2.20 -4.75 8.53
C CYS A 11 -2.29 -6.25 8.73
N SER A 12 -2.22 -6.69 10.00
CA SER A 12 -2.41 -8.08 10.39
C SER A 12 -3.73 -8.21 11.14
N PHE A 13 -4.50 -9.23 10.77
CA PHE A 13 -5.80 -9.51 11.39
C PHE A 13 -5.82 -10.88 12.07
N ALA A 14 -4.64 -11.42 12.41
CA ALA A 14 -4.54 -12.72 13.06
C ALA A 14 -4.93 -12.68 14.54
N GLY A 15 -4.79 -11.55 15.19
CA GLY A 15 -5.12 -11.39 16.60
C GLY A 15 -6.56 -10.96 16.83
N SER A 16 -6.90 -10.71 18.10
CA SER A 16 -8.23 -10.22 18.47
C SER A 16 -8.47 -8.79 18.01
N GLN A 17 -7.40 -8.04 17.76
CA GLN A 17 -7.48 -6.67 17.25
C GLN A 17 -6.55 -6.52 16.06
N PRO A 18 -6.97 -5.74 15.03
CA PRO A 18 -6.10 -5.47 13.90
C PRO A 18 -4.85 -4.70 14.35
N ALA A 19 -3.71 -5.08 13.81
CA ALA A 19 -2.45 -4.39 14.06
C ALA A 19 -1.86 -3.97 12.72
N CYS A 20 -1.64 -2.67 12.54
CA CYS A 20 -1.10 -2.12 11.31
C CYS A 20 0.29 -1.54 11.54
N LEU A 21 1.17 -1.76 10.57
CA LEU A 21 2.47 -1.12 10.54
C LEU A 21 2.30 0.35 10.16
N PRO A 22 3.29 1.21 10.50
CA PRO A 22 3.26 2.58 10.02
C PRO A 22 3.15 2.62 8.50
N PRO A 23 2.44 3.61 7.94
CA PRO A 23 2.27 3.69 6.49
C PRO A 23 3.59 3.90 5.77
N VAL A 24 3.68 3.32 4.58
CA VAL A 24 4.84 3.44 3.71
C VAL A 24 4.48 4.33 2.54
N GLU A 25 5.25 5.39 2.34
CA GLU A 25 5.11 6.25 1.17
C GLU A 25 5.97 5.69 0.05
N VAL A 26 5.34 5.39 -1.08
CA VAL A 26 6.07 4.89 -2.25
C VAL A 26 6.83 6.05 -2.89
N PRO A 27 8.15 5.91 -3.10
CA PRO A 27 8.98 7.02 -3.59
C PRO A 27 8.82 7.26 -5.11
N LYS A 28 7.60 7.28 -5.57
CA LYS A 28 7.26 7.50 -6.97
C LYS A 28 5.99 8.33 -7.02
N GLN A 29 5.98 9.35 -7.86
CA GLN A 29 4.79 10.15 -8.07
C GLN A 29 4.08 9.70 -9.34
N PHE A 30 2.76 9.76 -9.31
CA PHE A 30 1.92 9.33 -10.42
C PHE A 30 1.24 10.55 -11.04
N ASN A 31 1.00 10.48 -12.34
CA ASN A 31 0.46 11.62 -13.08
C ASN A 31 -1.06 11.71 -13.00
N SER A 32 -1.73 10.67 -12.53
CA SER A 32 -3.18 10.65 -12.43
C SER A 32 -3.62 9.74 -11.29
N TRP A 33 -4.86 9.92 -10.85
CA TRP A 33 -5.47 9.01 -9.88
C TRP A 33 -5.48 7.58 -10.39
N TYR A 34 -5.80 7.43 -11.69
CA TYR A 34 -5.84 6.11 -12.31
C TYR A 34 -4.50 5.40 -12.23
N ASP A 35 -3.42 6.12 -12.59
CA ASP A 35 -2.08 5.55 -12.52
C ASP A 35 -1.66 5.22 -11.09
N CYS A 36 -2.02 6.08 -10.13
CA CYS A 36 -1.73 5.85 -8.72
C CYS A 36 -2.46 4.59 -8.23
N SER A 37 -3.71 4.45 -8.57
CA SER A 37 -4.52 3.29 -8.17
C SER A 37 -3.98 2.00 -8.78
N ARG A 38 -3.61 2.01 -10.05
CA ARG A 38 -2.99 0.85 -10.69
C ARG A 38 -1.66 0.50 -10.03
N GLY A 39 -0.84 1.52 -9.76
CA GLY A 39 0.42 1.33 -9.06
C GLY A 39 0.22 0.73 -7.68
N ALA A 40 -0.84 1.13 -6.98
CA ALA A 40 -1.17 0.59 -5.66
C ALA A 40 -1.41 -0.92 -5.73
N HIS A 41 -2.22 -1.36 -6.66
CA HIS A 41 -2.49 -2.79 -6.83
C HIS A 41 -1.23 -3.57 -7.18
N LYS A 42 -0.40 -3.02 -8.07
CA LYS A 42 0.85 -3.65 -8.46
C LYS A 42 1.81 -3.76 -7.27
N GLU A 43 1.99 -2.67 -6.52
CA GLU A 43 2.91 -2.65 -5.38
C GLU A 43 2.45 -3.58 -4.27
N THR A 44 1.14 -3.64 -3.99
CA THR A 44 0.64 -4.55 -2.96
C THR A 44 0.84 -6.00 -3.34
N LEU A 45 0.68 -6.35 -4.62
CA LEU A 45 0.96 -7.70 -5.10
C LEU A 45 2.43 -8.07 -4.94
N ILE A 46 3.33 -7.14 -5.27
CA ILE A 46 4.77 -7.34 -5.11
C ILE A 46 5.12 -7.56 -3.64
N LEU A 47 4.56 -6.73 -2.74
CA LEU A 47 4.81 -6.87 -1.31
C LEU A 47 4.31 -8.21 -0.77
N MET A 48 3.11 -8.64 -1.18
CA MET A 48 2.58 -9.93 -0.76
C MET A 48 3.47 -11.07 -1.25
N SER A 49 3.96 -10.98 -2.47
CA SER A 49 4.85 -12.00 -3.03
C SER A 49 6.16 -12.08 -2.25
N LYS A 50 6.71 -10.94 -1.84
CA LYS A 50 7.93 -10.90 -1.04
C LYS A 50 7.73 -11.47 0.36
N MET A 51 6.55 -11.23 0.96
CA MET A 51 6.22 -11.79 2.28
C MET A 51 6.04 -13.30 2.21
N GLY A 52 5.48 -13.80 1.10
CA GLY A 52 5.26 -15.22 0.88
C GLY A 52 3.92 -15.72 1.41
N PHE A 53 3.48 -16.83 0.86
CA PHE A 53 2.19 -17.42 1.14
C PHE A 53 2.00 -17.72 2.63
N LYS A 54 3.00 -18.35 3.25
CA LYS A 54 2.89 -18.79 4.63
C LYS A 54 2.73 -17.60 5.58
N TYR A 55 3.58 -16.59 5.43
CA TYR A 55 3.53 -15.42 6.30
C TYR A 55 2.21 -14.67 6.16
N VAL A 56 1.79 -14.41 4.93
CA VAL A 56 0.55 -13.69 4.65
C VAL A 56 -0.65 -14.45 5.20
N ASN A 57 -0.67 -15.76 4.99
CA ASN A 57 -1.79 -16.60 5.42
C ASN A 57 -1.89 -16.73 6.94
N GLU A 58 -0.76 -16.96 7.61
CA GLU A 58 -0.74 -17.12 9.06
C GLU A 58 -1.07 -15.82 9.80
N ASN A 59 -0.59 -14.69 9.29
CA ASN A 59 -0.81 -13.39 9.93
C ASN A 59 -2.03 -12.66 9.42
N LYS A 60 -2.74 -13.25 8.47
CA LYS A 60 -3.93 -12.62 7.86
C LYS A 60 -3.62 -11.20 7.41
N ILE A 61 -2.59 -11.08 6.58
CA ILE A 61 -2.13 -9.77 6.10
C ILE A 61 -3.11 -9.20 5.09
N ALA A 62 -3.48 -7.96 5.28
CA ALA A 62 -4.24 -7.19 4.31
C ALA A 62 -3.54 -5.85 4.10
N MET A 63 -3.69 -5.32 2.92
CA MET A 63 -3.07 -4.04 2.58
C MET A 63 -4.13 -3.05 2.14
N ASN A 64 -3.95 -1.82 2.58
CA ASN A 64 -4.80 -0.72 2.17
C ASN A 64 -3.93 0.36 1.56
N TYR A 65 -4.52 1.24 0.76
CA TYR A 65 -3.75 2.30 0.13
C TYR A 65 -4.55 3.59 0.06
N SER A 66 -3.82 4.68 -0.12
CA SER A 66 -4.41 5.99 -0.36
C SER A 66 -3.60 6.71 -1.42
N CYS A 67 -4.27 7.37 -2.33
CA CYS A 67 -3.66 8.24 -3.32
C CYS A 67 -3.97 9.67 -2.93
N ARG A 68 -2.94 10.48 -2.68
CA ARG A 68 -3.09 11.87 -2.26
C ARG A 68 -2.44 12.79 -3.27
N LYS A 69 -3.02 13.97 -3.41
CA LYS A 69 -2.40 15.00 -4.24
C LYS A 69 -1.09 15.44 -3.60
N ALA A 70 -0.02 15.43 -4.39
CA ALA A 70 1.25 16.01 -3.95
C ALA A 70 1.12 17.53 -3.96
N LYS A 71 1.75 18.16 -2.98
CA LYS A 71 1.79 19.62 -2.98
C LYS A 71 2.72 20.10 -4.09
N ASP A 72 2.24 21.02 -4.88
CA ASP A 72 3.10 21.76 -5.81
C ASP A 72 3.88 22.79 -5.00
N ILE A 73 5.18 22.72 -5.13
CA ILE A 73 6.07 23.66 -4.46
C ILE A 73 6.49 24.73 -5.44
#